data_493ce9a0d177508c6f7fda6868b16512
#
_entry.id   493ce9a0d177508c6f7fda6868b16512
#
_cell.length_a   1.000
_cell.length_b   1.000
_cell.length_c   1.000
_cell.angle_alpha   90.00
_cell.angle_beta   90.00
_cell.angle_gamma   90.00
#
_symmetry.space_group_name_H-M   'P 1'
#
loop_
_entity.id
_entity.type
_entity.pdbx_description
1 polymer ?
#
loop_
_entity_poly.entity_id
_entity_poly.type
_entity_poly.pdbx_seq_one_letter_code
_entity_poly.pdbx_strand_id
1 'polypeptide(L)'
;KTRPEESEVEMSFSGAIKEELSTLVPAAHHCRLAETAAILLFCGKIILTETDSCCVKIQTENLPVARKYFTLLRKTFNMRAEVSVRKSREIRYYSIVTRCDKDARRLLYGTRLMNQDGNIDGDVRQIHNSLLKQNCCRRAFIRGAFLAAGSVSDPEKSYHFEIVCNGQEKAEELRNLLTAYEIDAKIVMRKKHYVVYVKEGSQIVELLGLTGAHVSLMQLENVRIVKEMRNSVNRKVNCETANLNKTVSA
;
A
#
# COMPACT_ATOMS: atom_id res chain seq x y z
N LYS A 1 -0.09 18.12 -39.44
CA LYS A 1 -0.91 17.78 -38.25
C LYS A 1 0.04 17.25 -37.19
N THR A 2 0.57 18.16 -36.37
CA THR A 2 1.38 17.90 -35.18
C THR A 2 0.51 17.17 -34.15
N ARG A 3 0.97 16.01 -33.68
CA ARG A 3 0.42 15.35 -32.50
C ARG A 3 0.57 16.31 -31.30
N PRO A 4 -0.45 16.48 -30.45
CA PRO A 4 -0.25 17.22 -29.22
C PRO A 4 0.75 16.43 -28.36
N GLU A 5 1.78 17.12 -27.88
CA GLU A 5 2.68 16.61 -26.85
C GLU A 5 1.82 16.23 -25.64
N GLU A 6 1.74 14.94 -25.34
CA GLU A 6 1.21 14.46 -24.07
C GLU A 6 2.20 14.99 -23.02
N SER A 7 1.78 15.97 -22.25
CA SER A 7 2.50 16.41 -21.07
C SER A 7 2.70 15.18 -20.19
N GLU A 8 3.96 14.73 -20.06
CA GLU A 8 4.34 13.71 -19.08
C GLU A 8 3.92 14.24 -17.70
N VAL A 9 2.82 13.73 -17.21
CA VAL A 9 2.41 13.98 -15.82
C VAL A 9 3.47 13.30 -14.96
N GLU A 10 4.34 14.08 -14.36
CA GLU A 10 5.41 13.62 -13.49
C GLU A 10 4.80 12.72 -12.39
N MET A 11 5.18 11.44 -12.42
CA MET A 11 4.59 10.44 -11.53
C MET A 11 5.05 10.72 -10.09
N SER A 12 4.09 10.87 -9.17
CA SER A 12 4.41 11.07 -7.76
C SER A 12 5.26 9.92 -7.20
N PHE A 13 6.10 10.19 -6.19
CA PHE A 13 6.92 9.17 -5.54
C PHE A 13 6.08 7.97 -5.07
N SER A 14 4.92 8.23 -4.46
CA SER A 14 3.96 7.18 -4.11
C SER A 14 3.47 6.38 -5.33
N GLY A 15 3.27 7.02 -6.45
CA GLY A 15 2.91 6.38 -7.72
C GLY A 15 4.01 5.47 -8.24
N ALA A 16 5.26 5.92 -8.19
CA ALA A 16 6.44 5.14 -8.59
C ALA A 16 6.58 3.86 -7.76
N ILE A 17 6.41 3.95 -6.43
CA ILE A 17 6.41 2.78 -5.54
C ILE A 17 5.30 1.79 -5.94
N LYS A 18 4.09 2.29 -6.20
CA LYS A 18 2.96 1.42 -6.60
C LYS A 18 3.19 0.76 -7.96
N GLU A 19 3.78 1.46 -8.92
CA GLU A 19 4.15 0.87 -10.22
C GLU A 19 5.19 -0.24 -10.02
N GLU A 20 6.27 0.01 -9.26
CA GLU A 20 7.29 -0.98 -8.95
C GLU A 20 6.69 -2.23 -8.29
N LEU A 21 5.92 -2.04 -7.21
CA LEU A 21 5.30 -3.15 -6.47
C LEU A 21 4.26 -3.91 -7.28
N SER A 22 3.62 -3.27 -8.25
CA SER A 22 2.61 -3.91 -9.10
C SER A 22 3.21 -4.99 -9.99
N THR A 23 4.48 -4.88 -10.34
CA THR A 23 5.20 -5.85 -11.18
C THR A 23 5.63 -7.10 -10.41
N LEU A 24 5.80 -6.99 -9.09
CA LEU A 24 6.25 -8.06 -8.22
C LEU A 24 5.13 -9.07 -7.93
N VAL A 25 5.10 -10.19 -8.62
CA VAL A 25 4.14 -11.27 -8.35
C VAL A 25 4.84 -12.41 -7.60
N PRO A 26 4.45 -12.72 -6.35
CA PRO A 26 5.08 -13.80 -5.59
C PRO A 26 4.97 -15.15 -6.30
N ALA A 27 6.06 -15.93 -6.29
CA ALA A 27 6.06 -17.30 -6.83
C ALA A 27 5.18 -18.23 -5.97
N ALA A 28 5.25 -18.11 -4.64
CA ALA A 28 4.52 -18.94 -3.71
C ALA A 28 3.02 -18.62 -3.68
N HIS A 29 2.19 -19.66 -3.77
CA HIS A 29 0.72 -19.52 -3.77
C HIS A 29 0.19 -18.84 -2.50
N HIS A 30 0.70 -19.23 -1.31
CA HIS A 30 0.28 -18.65 -0.03
C HIS A 30 0.59 -17.14 0.08
N CYS A 31 1.70 -16.66 -0.52
CA CYS A 31 2.01 -15.24 -0.56
C CYS A 31 1.05 -14.48 -1.49
N ARG A 32 0.67 -15.07 -2.64
CA ARG A 32 -0.34 -14.48 -3.51
C ARG A 32 -1.70 -14.39 -2.83
N LEU A 33 -2.08 -15.40 -2.04
CA LEU A 33 -3.30 -15.37 -1.23
C LEU A 33 -3.27 -14.23 -0.21
N ALA A 34 -2.18 -14.10 0.55
CA ALA A 34 -2.02 -13.03 1.55
C ALA A 34 -2.08 -11.64 0.91
N GLU A 35 -1.43 -11.45 -0.24
CA GLU A 35 -1.45 -10.17 -0.96
C GLU A 35 -2.84 -9.85 -1.53
N THR A 36 -3.54 -10.85 -2.08
CA THR A 36 -4.92 -10.70 -2.57
C THR A 36 -5.88 -10.37 -1.44
N ALA A 37 -5.76 -11.05 -0.30
CA ALA A 37 -6.56 -10.78 0.90
C ALA A 37 -6.37 -9.34 1.39
N ALA A 38 -5.13 -8.84 1.42
CA ALA A 38 -4.85 -7.47 1.80
C ALA A 38 -5.52 -6.46 0.85
N ILE A 39 -5.40 -6.64 -0.47
CA ILE A 39 -6.05 -5.74 -1.44
C ILE A 39 -7.57 -5.74 -1.23
N LEU A 40 -8.18 -6.90 -1.03
CA LEU A 40 -9.62 -7.01 -0.77
C LEU A 40 -10.03 -6.33 0.53
N LEU A 41 -9.28 -6.55 1.61
CA LEU A 41 -9.56 -5.96 2.93
C LEU A 41 -9.51 -4.43 2.93
N PHE A 42 -8.65 -3.82 2.12
CA PHE A 42 -8.42 -2.37 2.14
C PHE A 42 -9.19 -1.60 1.07
N CYS A 43 -9.47 -2.18 -0.09
CA CYS A 43 -10.22 -1.50 -1.16
C CYS A 43 -11.32 -2.36 -1.81
N GLY A 44 -11.57 -3.57 -1.30
CA GLY A 44 -12.62 -4.45 -1.79
C GLY A 44 -14.00 -4.11 -1.24
N LYS A 45 -15.02 -4.49 -2.01
CA LYS A 45 -16.43 -4.50 -1.62
C LYS A 45 -17.02 -5.85 -1.98
N ILE A 46 -17.69 -6.46 -1.01
CA ILE A 46 -18.49 -7.66 -1.19
C ILE A 46 -19.93 -7.22 -1.34
N ILE A 47 -20.59 -7.66 -2.38
CA ILE A 47 -21.99 -7.32 -2.70
C ILE A 47 -22.76 -8.63 -2.70
N LEU A 48 -23.69 -8.76 -1.77
CA LEU A 48 -24.67 -9.84 -1.74
C LEU A 48 -25.95 -9.35 -2.41
N THR A 49 -26.50 -10.15 -3.29
CA THR A 49 -27.81 -9.87 -3.90
C THR A 49 -28.92 -10.49 -3.04
N GLU A 50 -30.18 -10.11 -3.27
CA GLU A 50 -31.35 -10.66 -2.61
C GLU A 50 -31.48 -12.17 -2.80
N THR A 51 -30.90 -12.71 -3.86
CA THR A 51 -30.84 -14.15 -4.17
C THR A 51 -29.63 -14.86 -3.56
N ASP A 52 -28.98 -14.27 -2.56
CA ASP A 52 -27.75 -14.77 -1.93
C ASP A 52 -26.56 -14.98 -2.89
N SER A 53 -26.62 -14.39 -4.08
CA SER A 53 -25.49 -14.43 -5.01
C SER A 53 -24.42 -13.41 -4.60
N CYS A 54 -23.18 -13.86 -4.56
CA CYS A 54 -22.03 -13.08 -4.12
C CYS A 54 -21.28 -12.49 -5.31
N CYS A 55 -20.93 -11.22 -5.21
CA CYS A 55 -20.07 -10.52 -6.16
C CYS A 55 -18.96 -9.77 -5.39
N VAL A 56 -17.74 -9.88 -5.88
CA VAL A 56 -16.59 -9.17 -5.30
C VAL A 56 -16.11 -8.10 -6.27
N LYS A 57 -15.99 -6.87 -5.77
CA LYS A 57 -15.55 -5.71 -6.55
C LYS A 57 -14.39 -5.02 -5.84
N ILE A 58 -13.34 -4.67 -6.58
CA ILE A 58 -12.40 -3.63 -6.17
C ILE A 58 -12.59 -2.39 -7.05
N GLN A 59 -12.30 -1.22 -6.47
CA GLN A 59 -12.27 0.03 -7.21
C GLN A 59 -11.06 0.84 -6.76
N THR A 60 -10.27 1.32 -7.72
CA THR A 60 -9.04 2.09 -7.46
C THR A 60 -8.84 3.15 -8.56
N GLU A 61 -8.17 4.23 -8.19
CA GLU A 61 -7.70 5.26 -9.14
C GLU A 61 -6.35 4.88 -9.76
N ASN A 62 -5.65 3.91 -9.17
CA ASN A 62 -4.31 3.52 -9.57
C ASN A 62 -4.36 2.34 -10.54
N LEU A 63 -3.98 2.58 -11.79
CA LEU A 63 -3.86 1.53 -12.81
C LEU A 63 -2.89 0.39 -12.40
N PRO A 64 -1.71 0.67 -11.80
CA PRO A 64 -0.82 -0.36 -11.28
C PRO A 64 -1.52 -1.33 -10.32
N VAL A 65 -2.31 -0.81 -9.38
CA VAL A 65 -3.06 -1.62 -8.41
C VAL A 65 -4.11 -2.49 -9.11
N ALA A 66 -4.83 -1.93 -10.08
CA ALA A 66 -5.81 -2.67 -10.87
C ALA A 66 -5.15 -3.82 -11.65
N ARG A 67 -4.02 -3.55 -12.34
CA ARG A 67 -3.24 -4.57 -13.05
C ARG A 67 -2.74 -5.68 -12.11
N LYS A 68 -2.22 -5.27 -10.96
CA LYS A 68 -1.74 -6.21 -9.94
C LYS A 68 -2.84 -7.16 -9.48
N TYR A 69 -3.98 -6.61 -9.07
CA TYR A 69 -5.09 -7.42 -8.59
C TYR A 69 -5.62 -8.37 -9.67
N PHE A 70 -5.80 -7.89 -10.91
CA PHE A 70 -6.19 -8.73 -12.04
C PHE A 70 -5.20 -9.89 -12.26
N THR A 71 -3.90 -9.61 -12.18
CA THR A 71 -2.85 -10.63 -12.31
C THR A 71 -2.90 -11.66 -11.18
N LEU A 72 -3.15 -11.21 -9.94
CA LEU A 72 -3.31 -12.09 -8.78
C LEU A 72 -4.53 -13.00 -8.94
N LEU A 73 -5.68 -12.49 -9.39
CA LEU A 73 -6.85 -13.30 -9.68
C LEU A 73 -6.57 -14.40 -10.71
N ARG A 74 -5.89 -14.05 -11.80
CA ARG A 74 -5.54 -15.02 -12.85
C ARG A 74 -4.54 -16.07 -12.36
N LYS A 75 -3.43 -15.64 -11.73
CA LYS A 75 -2.34 -16.55 -11.34
C LYS A 75 -2.65 -17.39 -10.11
N THR A 76 -3.53 -16.91 -9.23
CA THR A 76 -3.83 -17.59 -7.95
C THR A 76 -5.07 -18.48 -8.05
N PHE A 77 -6.09 -18.00 -8.74
CA PHE A 77 -7.39 -18.64 -8.78
C PHE A 77 -7.80 -19.12 -10.18
N ASN A 78 -7.04 -18.76 -11.22
CA ASN A 78 -7.40 -18.97 -12.63
C ASN A 78 -8.81 -18.43 -12.96
N MET A 79 -9.12 -17.25 -12.40
CA MET A 79 -10.43 -16.60 -12.59
C MET A 79 -10.38 -15.56 -13.70
N ARG A 80 -11.55 -15.38 -14.33
CA ARG A 80 -11.84 -14.26 -15.22
C ARG A 80 -12.58 -13.19 -14.42
N ALA A 81 -12.17 -11.94 -14.56
CA ALA A 81 -12.83 -10.80 -13.92
C ALA A 81 -13.15 -9.76 -15.00
N GLU A 82 -14.27 -9.07 -14.83
CA GLU A 82 -14.65 -7.96 -15.69
C GLU A 82 -13.88 -6.70 -15.25
N VAL A 83 -13.31 -6.02 -16.23
CA VAL A 83 -12.61 -4.76 -16.00
C VAL A 83 -13.40 -3.64 -16.63
N SER A 84 -13.71 -2.61 -15.87
CA SER A 84 -14.34 -1.39 -16.37
C SER A 84 -13.56 -0.15 -15.93
N VAL A 85 -13.52 0.82 -16.84
CA VAL A 85 -12.87 2.11 -16.59
C VAL A 85 -13.94 3.19 -16.68
N ARG A 86 -14.06 4.00 -15.64
CA ARG A 86 -14.91 5.18 -15.63
C ARG A 86 -14.06 6.43 -15.45
N LYS A 87 -14.31 7.45 -16.26
CA LYS A 87 -13.73 8.77 -16.07
C LYS A 87 -14.78 9.67 -15.43
N SER A 88 -14.43 10.28 -14.30
CA SER A 88 -15.26 11.30 -13.63
C SER A 88 -14.40 12.54 -13.45
N ARG A 89 -14.77 13.64 -14.14
CA ARG A 89 -13.92 14.83 -14.26
C ARG A 89 -12.55 14.44 -14.85
N GLU A 90 -11.48 14.65 -14.12
CA GLU A 90 -10.10 14.30 -14.56
C GLU A 90 -9.61 12.96 -13.99
N ILE A 91 -10.36 12.35 -13.06
CA ILE A 91 -9.95 11.12 -12.38
C ILE A 91 -10.48 9.91 -13.12
N ARG A 92 -9.61 8.93 -13.33
CA ARG A 92 -9.97 7.61 -13.88
C ARG A 92 -10.12 6.60 -12.75
N TYR A 93 -11.25 5.91 -12.72
CA TYR A 93 -11.54 4.83 -11.77
C TYR A 93 -11.52 3.50 -12.49
N TYR A 94 -10.71 2.59 -12.01
CA TYR A 94 -10.61 1.21 -12.50
C TYR A 94 -11.41 0.32 -11.57
N SER A 95 -12.37 -0.42 -12.10
CA SER A 95 -13.16 -1.38 -11.36
C SER A 95 -12.92 -2.78 -11.89
N ILE A 96 -12.61 -3.73 -11.00
CA ILE A 96 -12.45 -5.14 -11.33
C ILE A 96 -13.51 -5.90 -10.54
N VAL A 97 -14.34 -6.65 -11.26
CA VAL A 97 -15.53 -7.30 -10.70
C VAL A 97 -15.50 -8.79 -11.01
N THR A 98 -15.63 -9.62 -9.98
CA THR A 98 -15.87 -11.07 -10.08
C THR A 98 -17.36 -11.30 -9.85
N ARG A 99 -18.13 -11.44 -10.94
CA ARG A 99 -19.61 -11.56 -10.89
C ARG A 99 -20.08 -12.99 -10.68
N CYS A 100 -19.28 -13.97 -11.11
CA CYS A 100 -19.65 -15.37 -10.94
C CYS A 100 -19.65 -15.72 -9.46
N ASP A 101 -20.80 -16.10 -8.92
CA ASP A 101 -20.97 -16.45 -7.49
C ASP A 101 -19.97 -17.52 -7.04
N LYS A 102 -19.81 -18.58 -7.81
CA LYS A 102 -18.85 -19.64 -7.53
C LYS A 102 -17.42 -19.12 -7.43
N ASP A 103 -17.02 -18.24 -8.31
CA ASP A 103 -15.69 -17.65 -8.31
C ASP A 103 -15.51 -16.64 -7.16
N ALA A 104 -16.54 -15.83 -6.89
CA ALA A 104 -16.54 -14.88 -5.77
C ALA A 104 -16.42 -15.61 -4.42
N ARG A 105 -17.22 -16.65 -4.19
CA ARG A 105 -17.13 -17.46 -2.97
C ARG A 105 -15.77 -18.17 -2.86
N ARG A 106 -15.26 -18.75 -3.94
CA ARG A 106 -13.93 -19.37 -3.98
C ARG A 106 -12.81 -18.37 -3.66
N LEU A 107 -12.92 -17.14 -4.14
CA LEU A 107 -11.99 -16.06 -3.83
C LEU A 107 -12.04 -15.71 -2.34
N LEU A 108 -13.23 -15.49 -1.79
CA LEU A 108 -13.43 -15.13 -0.39
C LEU A 108 -12.99 -16.24 0.57
N TYR A 109 -13.29 -17.49 0.24
CA TYR A 109 -12.85 -18.64 1.00
C TYR A 109 -11.32 -18.79 0.99
N GLY A 110 -10.69 -18.69 -0.19
CA GLY A 110 -9.24 -18.76 -0.33
C GLY A 110 -8.49 -17.64 0.40
N THR A 111 -9.08 -16.45 0.44
CA THR A 111 -8.54 -15.29 1.16
C THR A 111 -9.00 -15.21 2.62
N ARG A 112 -9.71 -16.23 3.13
CA ARG A 112 -10.21 -16.29 4.51
C ARG A 112 -11.13 -15.12 4.91
N LEU A 113 -11.82 -14.55 3.94
CA LEU A 113 -12.84 -13.52 4.14
C LEU A 113 -14.26 -14.11 4.21
N MET A 114 -14.37 -15.45 4.09
CA MET A 114 -15.55 -16.25 4.25
C MET A 114 -15.17 -17.50 5.05
N ASN A 115 -16.01 -17.89 5.99
CA ASN A 115 -15.82 -19.11 6.79
C ASN A 115 -16.30 -20.37 6.04
N GLN A 116 -16.15 -21.56 6.66
CA GLN A 116 -16.56 -22.85 6.07
C GLN A 116 -18.08 -22.96 5.91
N ASP A 117 -18.86 -22.27 6.74
CA ASP A 117 -20.32 -22.28 6.71
C ASP A 117 -20.90 -21.37 5.64
N GLY A 118 -20.05 -20.72 4.85
CA GLY A 118 -20.46 -19.78 3.80
C GLY A 118 -20.86 -18.41 4.32
N ASN A 119 -20.77 -18.20 5.63
CA ASN A 119 -20.99 -16.88 6.19
C ASN A 119 -19.80 -15.98 5.85
N ILE A 120 -20.09 -14.86 5.23
CA ILE A 120 -19.13 -13.76 5.15
C ILE A 120 -19.07 -13.24 6.57
N ASP A 121 -17.91 -13.37 7.22
CA ASP A 121 -17.71 -12.76 8.52
C ASP A 121 -18.18 -11.31 8.42
N GLY A 122 -19.27 -10.98 9.14
CA GLY A 122 -20.06 -9.77 8.95
C GLY A 122 -19.25 -8.48 9.11
N ASP A 123 -18.02 -8.63 9.57
CA ASP A 123 -16.94 -7.67 9.56
C ASP A 123 -15.76 -8.22 8.75
N VAL A 124 -15.74 -7.95 7.46
CA VAL A 124 -14.53 -8.05 6.60
C VAL A 124 -13.46 -7.06 7.14
N ARG A 125 -13.33 -6.99 8.46
CA ARG A 125 -12.51 -6.01 9.16
C ARG A 125 -11.27 -6.64 9.75
N GLN A 126 -11.26 -7.96 9.97
CA GLN A 126 -10.16 -8.64 10.66
C GLN A 126 -9.23 -9.38 9.70
N ILE A 127 -7.95 -9.31 10.02
CA ILE A 127 -6.90 -10.05 9.32
C ILE A 127 -6.85 -11.47 9.89
N HIS A 128 -7.15 -12.47 9.08
CA HIS A 128 -7.12 -13.84 9.57
C HIS A 128 -5.68 -14.32 9.78
N ASN A 129 -5.33 -14.66 11.04
CA ASN A 129 -3.98 -15.06 11.45
C ASN A 129 -3.39 -16.23 10.64
N SER A 130 -4.23 -17.13 10.09
CA SER A 130 -3.75 -18.26 9.29
C SER A 130 -3.06 -17.84 7.99
N LEU A 131 -3.41 -16.67 7.45
CA LEU A 131 -2.77 -16.08 6.26
C LEU A 131 -1.38 -15.51 6.55
N LEU A 132 -1.11 -15.15 7.81
CA LEU A 132 0.09 -14.44 8.25
C LEU A 132 1.09 -15.31 9.00
N LYS A 133 0.93 -16.65 8.96
CA LYS A 133 1.82 -17.59 9.68
C LYS A 133 3.29 -17.45 9.26
N GLN A 134 3.55 -17.29 7.97
CA GLN A 134 4.90 -17.21 7.43
C GLN A 134 5.33 -15.75 7.24
N ASN A 135 6.61 -15.47 7.45
CA ASN A 135 7.19 -14.14 7.27
C ASN A 135 6.96 -13.59 5.85
N CYS A 136 7.12 -14.43 4.82
CA CYS A 136 6.87 -14.04 3.44
C CYS A 136 5.39 -13.66 3.17
N CYS A 137 4.43 -14.29 3.87
CA CYS A 137 3.02 -13.91 3.79
C CYS A 137 2.76 -12.55 4.44
N ARG A 138 3.37 -12.28 5.59
CA ARG A 138 3.28 -10.97 6.28
C ARG A 138 3.78 -9.86 5.38
N ARG A 139 4.95 -10.04 4.75
CA ARG A 139 5.51 -9.08 3.79
C ARG A 139 4.60 -8.89 2.57
N ALA A 140 4.06 -9.96 2.01
CA ALA A 140 3.11 -9.91 0.90
C ALA A 140 1.81 -9.17 1.29
N PHE A 141 1.33 -9.39 2.52
CA PHE A 141 0.15 -8.71 3.06
C PHE A 141 0.40 -7.20 3.21
N ILE A 142 1.52 -6.78 3.82
CA ILE A 142 1.89 -5.36 3.97
C ILE A 142 1.98 -4.70 2.59
N ARG A 143 2.59 -5.36 1.59
CA ARG A 143 2.64 -4.88 0.21
C ARG A 143 1.25 -4.69 -0.38
N GLY A 144 0.34 -5.66 -0.22
CA GLY A 144 -1.04 -5.56 -0.69
C GLY A 144 -1.82 -4.44 -0.03
N ALA A 145 -1.67 -4.26 1.28
CA ALA A 145 -2.28 -3.18 2.06
C ALA A 145 -1.80 -1.80 1.58
N PHE A 146 -0.49 -1.65 1.36
CA PHE A 146 0.09 -0.42 0.81
C PHE A 146 -0.42 -0.14 -0.61
N LEU A 147 -0.43 -1.13 -1.49
CA LEU A 147 -0.96 -0.98 -2.85
C LEU A 147 -2.41 -0.47 -2.82
N ALA A 148 -3.24 -1.05 -1.96
CA ALA A 148 -4.67 -0.74 -1.89
C ALA A 148 -4.97 0.62 -1.28
N ALA A 149 -4.34 0.98 -0.17
CA ALA A 149 -4.70 2.13 0.65
C ALA A 149 -3.50 2.94 1.18
N GLY A 150 -2.28 2.63 0.72
CA GLY A 150 -1.07 3.31 1.18
C GLY A 150 -0.70 4.53 0.35
N SER A 151 0.06 5.42 0.95
CA SER A 151 0.75 6.52 0.28
C SER A 151 2.06 6.87 0.99
N VAL A 152 2.98 7.46 0.23
CA VAL A 152 4.26 7.99 0.73
C VAL A 152 4.45 9.39 0.19
N SER A 153 4.84 10.32 1.06
CA SER A 153 5.17 11.68 0.65
C SER A 153 6.44 11.70 -0.20
N ASP A 154 6.57 12.73 -0.99
CA ASP A 154 7.81 13.05 -1.69
C ASP A 154 8.95 13.22 -0.66
N PRO A 155 10.02 12.39 -0.74
CA PRO A 155 11.12 12.41 0.22
C PRO A 155 11.90 13.73 0.22
N GLU A 156 11.83 14.52 -0.87
CA GLU A 156 12.41 15.85 -0.90
C GLU A 156 11.68 16.82 0.04
N LYS A 157 10.38 16.63 0.26
CA LYS A 157 9.54 17.49 1.10
C LYS A 157 9.47 17.01 2.55
N SER A 158 9.10 15.75 2.73
CA SER A 158 8.91 15.19 4.08
C SER A 158 8.98 13.67 4.07
N TYR A 159 9.28 13.08 5.23
CA TYR A 159 9.17 11.63 5.43
C TYR A 159 7.81 11.32 6.05
N HIS A 160 6.93 10.71 5.27
CA HIS A 160 5.62 10.29 5.75
C HIS A 160 5.11 9.12 4.91
N PHE A 161 4.98 7.97 5.55
CA PHE A 161 4.35 6.77 5.04
C PHE A 161 3.02 6.59 5.76
N GLU A 162 1.95 6.30 5.04
CA GLU A 162 0.66 6.03 5.65
C GLU A 162 -0.13 4.94 4.92
N ILE A 163 -0.97 4.22 5.68
CA ILE A 163 -1.99 3.30 5.15
C ILE A 163 -3.32 3.64 5.83
N VAL A 164 -4.35 3.88 5.03
CA VAL A 164 -5.70 4.23 5.50
C VAL A 164 -6.50 2.96 5.78
N CYS A 165 -7.09 2.88 6.97
CA CYS A 165 -7.91 1.76 7.44
C CYS A 165 -9.36 2.20 7.69
N ASN A 166 -10.33 1.36 7.31
CA ASN A 166 -11.76 1.63 7.50
C ASN A 166 -12.29 1.18 8.87
N GLY A 167 -11.43 0.85 9.84
CA GLY A 167 -11.80 0.43 11.18
C GLY A 167 -10.61 0.46 12.12
N GLN A 168 -10.89 0.63 13.43
CA GLN A 168 -9.86 0.69 14.46
C GLN A 168 -9.12 -0.65 14.59
N GLU A 169 -9.86 -1.76 14.67
CA GLU A 169 -9.29 -3.10 14.80
C GLU A 169 -8.29 -3.41 13.68
N LYS A 170 -8.66 -3.14 12.43
CA LYS A 170 -7.77 -3.29 11.28
C LYS A 170 -6.50 -2.44 11.38
N ALA A 171 -6.61 -1.21 11.91
CA ALA A 171 -5.47 -0.33 12.11
C ALA A 171 -4.55 -0.86 13.21
N GLU A 172 -5.11 -1.38 14.29
CA GLU A 172 -4.35 -2.00 15.39
C GLU A 172 -3.63 -3.28 14.95
N GLU A 173 -4.32 -4.16 14.21
CA GLU A 173 -3.71 -5.36 13.64
C GLU A 173 -2.58 -5.03 12.67
N LEU A 174 -2.78 -4.05 11.78
CA LEU A 174 -1.73 -3.60 10.87
C LEU A 174 -0.54 -3.00 11.63
N ARG A 175 -0.79 -2.15 12.64
CA ARG A 175 0.27 -1.62 13.51
C ARG A 175 1.04 -2.76 14.19
N ASN A 176 0.34 -3.72 14.80
CA ASN A 176 0.97 -4.86 15.47
C ASN A 176 1.81 -5.71 14.48
N LEU A 177 1.32 -5.86 13.24
CA LEU A 177 2.08 -6.52 12.18
C LEU A 177 3.38 -5.77 11.83
N LEU A 178 3.36 -4.43 11.80
CA LEU A 178 4.52 -3.59 11.55
C LEU A 178 5.50 -3.59 12.74
N THR A 179 4.97 -3.57 13.98
CA THR A 179 5.78 -3.67 15.20
C THR A 179 6.58 -4.97 15.27
N ALA A 180 6.07 -6.07 14.69
CA ALA A 180 6.82 -7.33 14.60
C ALA A 180 8.08 -7.24 13.71
N TYR A 181 8.25 -6.15 12.96
CA TYR A 181 9.45 -5.77 12.19
C TYR A 181 10.18 -4.56 12.79
N GLU A 182 9.96 -4.27 14.08
CA GLU A 182 10.59 -3.15 14.80
C GLU A 182 10.24 -1.76 14.24
N ILE A 183 9.12 -1.67 13.49
CA ILE A 183 8.64 -0.41 12.92
C ILE A 183 7.67 0.26 13.90
N ASP A 184 8.02 1.45 14.40
CA ASP A 184 7.20 2.27 15.30
C ASP A 184 6.08 2.99 14.52
N ALA A 185 5.08 2.21 14.10
CA ALA A 185 3.91 2.76 13.44
C ALA A 185 2.91 3.31 14.46
N LYS A 186 2.39 4.49 14.17
CA LYS A 186 1.39 5.19 15.00
C LYS A 186 0.03 5.18 14.32
N ILE A 187 -1.04 5.29 15.11
CA ILE A 187 -2.41 5.38 14.61
C ILE A 187 -2.95 6.76 14.94
N VAL A 188 -3.61 7.37 13.97
CA VAL A 188 -4.37 8.61 14.14
C VAL A 188 -5.72 8.48 13.46
N MET A 189 -6.75 9.05 14.06
CA MET A 189 -8.07 9.16 13.45
C MET A 189 -8.14 10.46 12.63
N ARG A 190 -8.39 10.33 11.32
CA ARG A 190 -8.63 11.45 10.41
C ARG A 190 -10.04 11.36 9.84
N LYS A 191 -10.88 12.32 10.12
CA LYS A 191 -12.30 12.32 9.73
C LYS A 191 -12.98 11.03 10.23
N LYS A 192 -13.30 10.09 9.33
CA LYS A 192 -13.97 8.81 9.63
C LYS A 192 -13.06 7.59 9.44
N HIS A 193 -11.76 7.80 9.20
CA HIS A 193 -10.80 6.72 8.91
C HIS A 193 -9.66 6.72 9.93
N TYR A 194 -9.15 5.54 10.20
CA TYR A 194 -7.93 5.35 10.97
C TYR A 194 -6.75 5.30 10.01
N VAL A 195 -5.67 5.98 10.34
CA VAL A 195 -4.46 6.06 9.52
C VAL A 195 -3.30 5.50 10.33
N VAL A 196 -2.72 4.42 9.84
CA VAL A 196 -1.45 3.88 10.35
C VAL A 196 -0.32 4.58 9.63
N TYR A 197 0.59 5.24 10.35
CA TYR A 197 1.64 6.04 9.74
C TYR A 197 3.00 5.91 10.41
N VAL A 198 4.04 6.18 9.62
CA VAL A 198 5.44 6.26 10.03
C VAL A 198 6.04 7.55 9.48
N LYS A 199 6.83 8.27 10.31
CA LYS A 199 7.47 9.54 9.95
C LYS A 199 8.99 9.48 9.93
N GLU A 200 9.58 8.41 10.41
CA GLU A 200 11.02 8.26 10.44
C GLU A 200 11.54 7.69 9.12
N GLY A 201 12.49 8.42 8.50
CA GLY A 201 13.03 8.07 7.18
C GLY A 201 13.68 6.69 7.14
N SER A 202 14.44 6.30 8.17
CA SER A 202 15.05 4.97 8.28
C SER A 202 14.00 3.86 8.29
N GLN A 203 12.94 4.01 9.06
CA GLN A 203 11.86 3.03 9.13
C GLN A 203 11.04 2.96 7.84
N ILE A 204 10.88 4.08 7.11
CA ILE A 204 10.26 4.07 5.79
C ILE A 204 11.11 3.29 4.79
N VAL A 205 12.45 3.43 4.84
CA VAL A 205 13.37 2.61 4.05
C VAL A 205 13.18 1.13 4.34
N GLU A 206 13.11 0.73 5.61
CA GLU A 206 12.86 -0.65 6.03
C GLU A 206 11.51 -1.16 5.48
N LEU A 207 10.45 -0.33 5.56
CA LEU A 207 9.13 -0.66 5.00
C LEU A 207 9.18 -0.89 3.50
N LEU A 208 9.90 -0.06 2.75
CA LEU A 208 10.10 -0.26 1.31
C LEU A 208 10.84 -1.56 1.02
N GLY A 209 11.86 -1.88 1.82
CA GLY A 209 12.59 -3.15 1.76
C GLY A 209 11.69 -4.35 2.07
N LEU A 210 10.88 -4.28 3.12
CA LEU A 210 9.91 -5.31 3.48
C LEU A 210 8.90 -5.59 2.37
N THR A 211 8.40 -4.54 1.74
CA THR A 211 7.42 -4.66 0.65
C THR A 211 8.06 -5.09 -0.68
N GLY A 212 9.36 -4.89 -0.85
CA GLY A 212 10.12 -5.23 -2.06
C GLY A 212 10.26 -4.08 -3.05
N ALA A 213 10.01 -2.84 -2.64
CA ALA A 213 10.21 -1.64 -3.46
C ALA A 213 11.67 -1.17 -3.43
N HIS A 214 12.59 -1.96 -4.00
CA HIS A 214 14.02 -1.74 -3.88
C HIS A 214 14.52 -0.52 -4.65
N VAL A 215 13.95 -0.21 -5.81
CA VAL A 215 14.31 0.98 -6.60
C VAL A 215 13.90 2.24 -5.86
N SER A 216 12.66 2.29 -5.39
CA SER A 216 12.14 3.42 -4.61
C SER A 216 12.86 3.58 -3.26
N LEU A 217 13.27 2.46 -2.64
CA LEU A 217 14.11 2.46 -1.45
C LEU A 217 15.43 3.19 -1.71
N MET A 218 16.14 2.82 -2.79
CA MET A 218 17.42 3.46 -3.14
C MET A 218 17.25 4.95 -3.43
N GLN A 219 16.16 5.35 -4.08
CA GLN A 219 15.85 6.76 -4.32
C GLN A 219 15.67 7.52 -2.99
N LEU A 220 14.90 6.97 -2.06
CA LEU A 220 14.67 7.57 -0.75
C LEU A 220 15.96 7.68 0.06
N GLU A 221 16.80 6.63 0.07
CA GLU A 221 18.11 6.65 0.75
C GLU A 221 19.05 7.70 0.16
N ASN A 222 19.11 7.83 -1.15
CA ASN A 222 19.94 8.86 -1.79
C ASN A 222 19.52 10.26 -1.33
N VAL A 223 18.20 10.55 -1.31
CA VAL A 223 17.69 11.83 -0.83
C VAL A 223 18.04 12.03 0.65
N ARG A 224 17.95 10.99 1.47
CA ARG A 224 18.27 11.04 2.90
C ARG A 224 19.75 11.37 3.12
N ILE A 225 20.66 10.68 2.45
CA ILE A 225 22.10 10.93 2.54
C ILE A 225 22.43 12.37 2.13
N VAL A 226 21.88 12.85 1.01
CA VAL A 226 22.13 14.23 0.56
C VAL A 226 21.64 15.26 1.58
N LYS A 227 20.47 15.04 2.19
CA LYS A 227 19.95 15.92 3.26
C LYS A 227 20.83 15.89 4.52
N GLU A 228 21.30 14.74 4.93
CA GLU A 228 22.20 14.58 6.07
C GLU A 228 23.55 15.30 5.83
N MET A 229 24.11 15.15 4.63
CA MET A 229 25.34 15.87 4.24
C MET A 229 25.14 17.40 4.28
N ARG A 230 24.06 17.91 3.68
CA ARG A 230 23.74 19.35 3.71
C ARG A 230 23.59 19.86 5.15
N ASN A 231 22.86 19.12 5.99
CA ASN A 231 22.68 19.48 7.39
C ASN A 231 24.01 19.48 8.16
N SER A 232 24.88 18.51 7.90
CA SER A 232 26.23 18.46 8.53
C SER A 232 27.09 19.66 8.14
N VAL A 233 27.12 20.02 6.83
CA VAL A 233 27.85 21.19 6.33
C VAL A 233 27.28 22.47 6.95
N ASN A 234 25.96 22.65 6.95
CA ASN A 234 25.33 23.83 7.54
C ASN A 234 25.63 23.97 9.05
N ARG A 235 25.66 22.87 9.80
CA ARG A 235 26.04 22.90 11.23
C ARG A 235 27.49 23.33 11.42
N LYS A 236 28.42 22.84 10.58
CA LYS A 236 29.84 23.26 10.64
C LYS A 236 30.00 24.75 10.34
N VAL A 237 29.41 25.21 9.24
CA VAL A 237 29.46 26.64 8.85
C VAL A 237 28.87 27.52 9.95
N ASN A 238 27.72 27.17 10.51
CA ASN A 238 27.09 27.95 11.57
C ASN A 238 27.95 27.98 12.85
N CYS A 239 28.60 26.87 13.18
CA CYS A 239 29.52 26.78 14.34
C CYS A 239 30.74 27.66 14.11
N GLU A 240 31.38 27.60 12.97
CA GLU A 240 32.55 28.41 12.60
C GLU A 240 32.20 29.92 12.60
N THR A 241 31.05 30.28 11.98
CA THR A 241 30.57 31.67 11.98
C THR A 241 30.32 32.19 13.40
N ALA A 242 29.71 31.38 14.26
CA ALA A 242 29.45 31.74 15.65
C ALA A 242 30.77 31.93 16.45
N ASN A 243 31.78 31.09 16.20
CA ASN A 243 33.10 31.21 16.84
C ASN A 243 33.86 32.46 16.36
N LEU A 244 33.83 32.75 15.04
CA LEU A 244 34.44 33.97 14.49
C LEU A 244 33.79 35.21 15.09
N ASN A 245 32.46 35.29 15.16
CA ASN A 245 31.76 36.41 15.79
C ASN A 245 32.13 36.63 17.26
N LYS A 246 32.33 35.55 18.04
CA LYS A 246 32.80 35.65 19.42
C LYS A 246 34.23 36.17 19.52
N THR A 247 35.10 35.75 18.60
CA THR A 247 36.51 36.19 18.58
C THR A 247 36.66 37.66 18.16
N VAL A 248 35.79 38.15 17.27
CA VAL A 248 35.79 39.54 16.83
C VAL A 248 35.17 40.49 17.87
N SER A 249 34.29 39.95 18.74
CA SER A 249 33.60 40.75 19.80
C SER A 249 34.35 40.76 21.15
N ALA A 250 35.46 40.02 21.27
CA ALA A 250 36.35 40.00 22.44
C ALA A 250 37.56 40.89 22.24
#